data_6298f086af5b71907f7217a8025fa83b
#
_entry.id   6298f086af5b71907f7217a8025fa83b
#
_cell.length_a   1.000
_cell.length_b   1.000
_cell.length_c   1.000
_cell.angle_alpha   90.00
_cell.angle_beta   90.00
_cell.angle_gamma   90.00
#
_symmetry.space_group_name_H-M   'P 1'
#
loop_
_entity.id
_entity.type
_entity.pdbx_description
1 polymer ?
#
loop_
_entity_poly.entity_id
_entity_poly.type
_entity_poly.pdbx_seq_one_letter_code
_entity_poly.pdbx_strand_id
1 'polypeptide(L)'
;MKWTAKDLDMYIQSKEYVDTVLIPLVPITFGSQIKQTGSVNEFLTILSSEIEKQMKGRILLMPTFHYLSDEEDKIDLLKRWTNKVKENNFKHIFFLTSDIEWKKEERELEHNLVWIPAIPLETLENNQAREMINQQVLQILDIFTYNWKNEKK
;
A
#
# COMPACT_ATOMS: atom_id res chain seq x y z
N MET A 1 -8.83 -8.28 1.24
CA MET A 1 -9.18 -8.83 -0.09
C MET A 1 -8.22 -8.32 -1.13
N LYS A 2 -7.81 -9.19 -2.04
CA LYS A 2 -6.90 -8.84 -3.12
C LYS A 2 -7.67 -8.52 -4.40
N TRP A 3 -6.99 -7.95 -5.37
CA TRP A 3 -7.59 -7.60 -6.66
C TRP A 3 -7.60 -8.80 -7.58
N THR A 4 -8.46 -9.77 -7.24
CA THR A 4 -8.68 -11.00 -7.99
C THR A 4 -10.18 -11.21 -8.18
N ALA A 5 -10.57 -11.96 -9.19
CA ALA A 5 -11.99 -12.20 -9.45
C ALA A 5 -12.68 -12.80 -8.23
N LYS A 6 -12.05 -13.77 -7.59
CA LYS A 6 -12.62 -14.44 -6.40
C LYS A 6 -12.81 -13.48 -5.23
N ASP A 7 -11.78 -12.70 -4.90
CA ASP A 7 -11.85 -11.77 -3.77
C ASP A 7 -12.81 -10.61 -4.07
N LEU A 8 -12.85 -10.14 -5.31
CA LEU A 8 -13.77 -9.08 -5.69
C LEU A 8 -15.24 -9.53 -5.68
N ASP A 9 -15.52 -10.81 -5.95
CA ASP A 9 -16.85 -11.35 -5.73
C ASP A 9 -17.25 -11.26 -4.26
N MET A 10 -16.33 -11.60 -3.36
CA MET A 10 -16.56 -11.46 -1.91
C MET A 10 -16.76 -10.00 -1.52
N TYR A 11 -15.96 -9.10 -2.08
CA TYR A 11 -16.10 -7.68 -1.83
C TYR A 11 -17.48 -7.17 -2.24
N ILE A 12 -17.96 -7.55 -3.43
CA ILE A 12 -19.28 -7.12 -3.92
C ILE A 12 -20.39 -7.52 -2.96
N GLN A 13 -20.26 -8.69 -2.33
CA GLN A 13 -21.25 -9.20 -1.37
C GLN A 13 -21.12 -8.61 0.02
N SER A 14 -19.99 -7.94 0.32
CA SER A 14 -19.66 -7.49 1.68
C SER A 14 -19.21 -6.03 1.72
N LYS A 15 -19.64 -5.21 0.77
CA LYS A 15 -19.19 -3.82 0.63
C LYS A 15 -19.27 -3.02 1.93
N GLU A 16 -20.29 -3.25 2.71
CA GLU A 16 -20.55 -2.52 3.97
C GLU A 16 -19.45 -2.73 5.01
N TYR A 17 -18.71 -3.84 4.93
CA TYR A 17 -17.66 -4.17 5.88
C TYR A 17 -16.26 -3.78 5.39
N VAL A 18 -16.09 -3.54 4.08
CA VAL A 18 -14.81 -3.24 3.47
C VAL A 18 -14.73 -1.73 3.25
N ASP A 19 -14.19 -1.03 4.22
CA ASP A 19 -14.17 0.43 4.25
C ASP A 19 -12.81 1.06 3.98
N THR A 20 -11.77 0.24 3.78
CA THR A 20 -10.38 0.69 3.70
C THR A 20 -9.72 0.16 2.43
N VAL A 21 -9.00 1.04 1.75
CA VAL A 21 -8.20 0.68 0.58
C VAL A 21 -6.72 0.89 0.89
N LEU A 22 -5.90 -0.08 0.51
CA LEU A 22 -4.45 0.01 0.62
C LEU A 22 -3.86 0.05 -0.79
N ILE A 23 -3.07 1.07 -1.09
CA ILE A 23 -2.44 1.27 -2.39
C ILE A 23 -0.92 1.30 -2.20
N PRO A 24 -0.19 0.25 -2.61
CA PRO A 24 1.27 0.30 -2.62
C PRO A 24 1.75 1.23 -3.75
N LEU A 25 2.74 2.07 -3.45
CA LEU A 25 3.33 2.99 -4.42
C LEU A 25 4.77 2.56 -4.67
N VAL A 26 5.08 2.14 -5.90
CA VAL A 26 6.38 1.56 -6.23
C VAL A 26 6.99 2.26 -7.44
N PRO A 27 8.19 2.86 -7.27
CA PRO A 27 8.88 3.49 -8.39
C PRO A 27 9.49 2.44 -9.31
N ILE A 28 9.55 2.78 -10.60
CA ILE A 28 10.25 1.98 -11.61
C ILE A 28 11.39 2.83 -12.16
N THR A 29 12.60 2.29 -12.14
CA THR A 29 13.78 2.96 -12.67
C THR A 29 14.57 1.97 -13.51
N PHE A 30 14.94 2.40 -14.71
CA PHE A 30 15.84 1.63 -15.55
C PHE A 30 17.28 2.11 -15.30
N GLY A 31 18.26 1.39 -15.84
CA GLY A 31 19.67 1.76 -15.67
C GLY A 31 20.29 1.18 -14.42
N SER A 32 21.19 1.93 -13.77
CA SER A 32 21.96 1.43 -12.64
C SER A 32 21.14 1.09 -11.40
N GLN A 33 19.96 1.69 -11.26
CA GLN A 33 19.09 1.47 -10.09
C GLN A 33 17.98 0.45 -10.36
N ILE A 34 18.01 -0.25 -11.48
CA ILE A 34 16.95 -1.17 -11.85
C ILE A 34 16.76 -2.29 -10.81
N LYS A 35 17.84 -2.87 -10.33
CA LYS A 35 17.80 -3.94 -9.34
C LYS A 35 17.24 -3.45 -8.01
N GLN A 36 17.60 -2.23 -7.61
CA GLN A 36 17.10 -1.65 -6.36
C GLN A 36 15.59 -1.47 -6.40
N THR A 37 15.04 -0.98 -7.51
CA THR A 37 13.58 -0.83 -7.61
C THR A 37 12.88 -2.18 -7.64
N GLY A 38 13.51 -3.20 -8.21
CA GLY A 38 12.99 -4.57 -8.13
C GLY A 38 12.94 -5.08 -6.71
N SER A 39 13.99 -4.84 -5.92
CA SER A 39 14.03 -5.22 -4.50
C SER A 39 12.94 -4.50 -3.70
N VAL A 40 12.72 -3.22 -3.95
CA VAL A 40 11.66 -2.44 -3.31
C VAL A 40 10.27 -3.01 -3.66
N ASN A 41 10.05 -3.30 -4.93
CA ASN A 41 8.80 -3.89 -5.38
C ASN A 41 8.53 -5.24 -4.69
N GLU A 42 9.55 -6.08 -4.61
CA GLU A 42 9.44 -7.39 -3.96
C GLU A 42 9.06 -7.24 -2.48
N PHE A 43 9.74 -6.35 -1.78
CA PHE A 43 9.45 -6.06 -0.37
C PHE A 43 8.01 -5.56 -0.18
N LEU A 44 7.59 -4.56 -0.93
CA LEU A 44 6.26 -3.97 -0.78
C LEU A 44 5.15 -4.94 -1.19
N THR A 45 5.40 -5.79 -2.18
CA THR A 45 4.44 -6.81 -2.61
C THR A 45 4.19 -7.81 -1.49
N ILE A 46 5.24 -8.30 -0.85
CA ILE A 46 5.12 -9.25 0.25
C ILE A 46 4.49 -8.59 1.47
N LEU A 47 4.96 -7.39 1.82
CA LEU A 47 4.44 -6.66 2.98
C LEU A 47 2.96 -6.35 2.85
N SER A 48 2.53 -5.80 1.73
CA SER A 48 1.13 -5.45 1.51
C SER A 48 0.23 -6.69 1.49
N SER A 49 0.72 -7.80 0.94
CA SER A 49 0.00 -9.07 0.96
C SER A 49 -0.22 -9.58 2.38
N GLU A 50 0.80 -9.48 3.24
CA GLU A 50 0.67 -9.91 4.63
C GLU A 50 -0.27 -8.99 5.42
N ILE A 51 -0.24 -7.69 5.16
CA ILE A 51 -1.18 -6.76 5.78
C ILE A 51 -2.62 -7.14 5.40
N GLU A 52 -2.85 -7.41 4.13
CA GLU A 52 -4.17 -7.79 3.64
C GLU A 52 -4.67 -9.06 4.31
N LYS A 53 -3.82 -10.06 4.48
CA LYS A 53 -4.19 -11.31 5.13
C LYS A 53 -4.65 -11.11 6.57
N GLN A 54 -4.02 -10.20 7.29
CA GLN A 54 -4.37 -9.92 8.69
C GLN A 54 -5.70 -9.19 8.83
N MET A 55 -6.06 -8.41 7.82
CA MET A 55 -7.27 -7.57 7.85
C MET A 55 -8.22 -7.93 6.71
N LYS A 56 -8.26 -9.18 6.33
CA LYS A 56 -9.15 -9.69 5.31
C LYS A 56 -10.61 -9.47 5.74
N GLY A 57 -11.38 -8.85 4.89
CA GLY A 57 -12.76 -8.50 5.23
C GLY A 57 -12.97 -7.04 5.56
N ARG A 58 -11.89 -6.28 5.74
CA ARG A 58 -11.97 -4.83 5.96
C ARG A 58 -11.15 -4.04 4.93
N ILE A 59 -10.00 -4.60 4.51
CA ILE A 59 -9.08 -3.94 3.59
C ILE A 59 -9.21 -4.54 2.20
N LEU A 60 -9.34 -3.66 1.20
CA LEU A 60 -9.18 -4.02 -0.20
C LEU A 60 -7.78 -3.58 -0.65
N LEU A 61 -6.96 -4.55 -1.03
CA LEU A 61 -5.63 -4.28 -1.54
C LEU A 61 -5.71 -3.98 -3.03
N MET A 62 -5.39 -2.75 -3.40
CA MET A 62 -5.37 -2.32 -4.80
C MET A 62 -4.15 -2.89 -5.52
N PRO A 63 -4.21 -3.03 -6.83
CA PRO A 63 -3.00 -3.25 -7.61
C PRO A 63 -1.97 -2.17 -7.30
N THR A 64 -0.70 -2.54 -7.33
CA THR A 64 0.38 -1.60 -7.06
C THR A 64 0.34 -0.43 -8.05
N PHE A 65 0.43 0.77 -7.52
CA PHE A 65 0.57 1.97 -8.34
C PHE A 65 2.04 2.09 -8.73
N HIS A 66 2.34 1.73 -9.97
CA HIS A 66 3.67 1.85 -10.54
C HIS A 66 3.82 3.17 -11.27
N TYR A 67 5.00 3.77 -11.16
CA TYR A 67 5.32 5.02 -11.85
C TYR A 67 6.81 5.04 -12.16
N LEU A 68 7.18 5.73 -13.22
CA LEU A 68 8.60 5.97 -13.48
C LEU A 68 9.11 6.98 -12.44
N SER A 69 10.34 6.79 -11.96
CA SER A 69 10.90 7.66 -10.92
C SER A 69 10.92 9.13 -11.33
N ASP A 70 11.03 9.42 -12.62
CA ASP A 70 11.02 10.77 -13.18
C ASP A 70 9.65 11.21 -13.71
N GLU A 71 8.57 10.45 -13.41
CA GLU A 71 7.22 10.81 -13.83
C GLU A 71 6.76 12.08 -13.15
N GLU A 72 6.46 13.10 -13.93
CA GLU A 72 6.02 14.40 -13.40
C GLU A 72 4.55 14.38 -12.98
N ASP A 73 3.73 13.54 -13.62
CA ASP A 73 2.28 13.51 -13.43
C ASP A 73 1.82 12.48 -12.39
N LYS A 74 2.73 11.88 -11.65
CA LYS A 74 2.39 10.78 -10.73
C LYS A 74 1.37 11.17 -9.67
N ILE A 75 1.44 12.41 -9.17
CA ILE A 75 0.50 12.90 -8.16
C ILE A 75 -0.90 13.03 -8.74
N ASP A 76 -1.02 13.63 -9.92
CA ASP A 76 -2.30 13.80 -10.59
C ASP A 76 -2.93 12.45 -10.94
N LEU A 77 -2.11 11.49 -11.39
CA LEU A 77 -2.57 10.15 -11.67
C LEU A 77 -3.09 9.46 -10.41
N LEU A 78 -2.35 9.57 -9.32
CA LEU A 78 -2.76 8.96 -8.05
C LEU A 78 -4.04 9.61 -7.52
N LYS A 79 -4.19 10.92 -7.66
CA LYS A 79 -5.41 11.61 -7.27
C LYS A 79 -6.63 11.12 -8.05
N ARG A 80 -6.46 10.79 -9.32
CA ARG A 80 -7.55 10.20 -10.11
C ARG A 80 -7.97 8.84 -9.55
N TRP A 81 -7.01 8.01 -9.13
CA TRP A 81 -7.31 6.73 -8.48
C TRP A 81 -8.07 6.95 -7.18
N THR A 82 -7.58 7.86 -6.32
CA THR A 82 -8.22 8.10 -5.03
C THR A 82 -9.61 8.69 -5.16
N ASN A 83 -9.84 9.53 -6.16
CA ASN A 83 -11.18 10.06 -6.42
C ASN A 83 -12.15 8.94 -6.78
N LYS A 84 -11.72 7.98 -7.60
CA LYS A 84 -12.53 6.81 -7.93
C LYS A 84 -12.82 5.95 -6.72
N VAL A 85 -11.81 5.77 -5.86
CA VAL A 85 -11.97 5.01 -4.62
C VAL A 85 -13.02 5.68 -3.73
N LYS A 86 -12.93 7.01 -3.55
CA LYS A 86 -13.89 7.76 -2.74
C LYS A 86 -15.31 7.68 -3.28
N GLU A 87 -15.47 7.72 -4.59
CA GLU A 87 -16.78 7.61 -5.24
C GLU A 87 -17.46 6.27 -4.90
N ASN A 88 -16.68 5.28 -4.47
CA ASN A 88 -17.18 3.95 -4.14
C ASN A 88 -17.26 3.71 -2.63
N ASN A 89 -17.39 4.78 -1.86
CA ASN A 89 -17.72 4.76 -0.43
C ASN A 89 -16.65 4.17 0.48
N PHE A 90 -15.40 4.17 0.06
CA PHE A 90 -14.30 3.83 0.96
C PHE A 90 -13.99 5.02 1.87
N LYS A 91 -13.95 4.79 3.16
CA LYS A 91 -13.72 5.84 4.17
C LYS A 91 -12.25 6.10 4.41
N HIS A 92 -11.41 5.09 4.23
CA HIS A 92 -9.99 5.17 4.56
C HIS A 92 -9.16 4.77 3.36
N ILE A 93 -8.19 5.59 3.01
CA ILE A 93 -7.22 5.30 1.95
C ILE A 93 -5.83 5.39 2.56
N PHE A 94 -5.05 4.32 2.46
CA PHE A 94 -3.66 4.27 2.91
C PHE A 94 -2.75 4.03 1.72
N PHE A 95 -1.69 4.82 1.65
CA PHE A 95 -0.61 4.59 0.69
C PHE A 95 0.56 3.95 1.44
N LEU A 96 1.15 2.93 0.85
CA LEU A 96 2.32 2.26 1.42
C LEU A 96 3.48 2.41 0.45
N THR A 97 4.57 3.03 0.90
CA THR A 97 5.71 3.28 0.02
C THR A 97 7.03 3.25 0.78
N SER A 98 8.11 2.96 0.05
CA SER A 98 9.48 3.13 0.52
C SER A 98 10.18 4.30 -0.18
N ASP A 99 9.48 4.99 -1.08
CA ASP A 99 10.02 6.13 -1.82
C ASP A 99 9.82 7.40 -1.01
N ILE A 100 10.93 7.96 -0.51
CA ILE A 100 10.91 9.14 0.36
C ILE A 100 10.35 10.39 -0.35
N GLU A 101 10.38 10.42 -1.67
CA GLU A 101 9.89 11.57 -2.43
C GLU A 101 8.40 11.84 -2.18
N TRP A 102 7.62 10.80 -1.88
CA TRP A 102 6.20 10.96 -1.57
C TRP A 102 5.95 11.76 -0.30
N LYS A 103 6.89 11.79 0.63
CA LYS A 103 6.73 12.59 1.86
C LYS A 103 6.63 14.08 1.57
N LYS A 104 7.27 14.54 0.51
CA LYS A 104 7.20 15.95 0.10
C LYS A 104 5.81 16.32 -0.40
N GLU A 105 5.05 15.33 -0.86
CA GLU A 105 3.73 15.51 -1.46
C GLU A 105 2.60 15.07 -0.53
N GLU A 106 2.92 14.73 0.71
CA GLU A 106 1.97 14.16 1.66
C GLU A 106 0.75 15.05 1.87
N ARG A 107 0.93 16.35 1.93
CA ARG A 107 -0.17 17.30 2.10
C ARG A 107 -1.13 17.30 0.92
N GLU A 108 -0.60 17.18 -0.30
CA GLU A 108 -1.41 17.19 -1.51
C GLU A 108 -2.23 15.92 -1.66
N LEU A 109 -1.73 14.81 -1.12
CA LEU A 109 -2.42 13.52 -1.23
C LEU A 109 -3.68 13.45 -0.38
N GLU A 110 -3.76 14.23 0.69
CA GLU A 110 -4.92 14.33 1.60
C GLU A 110 -5.34 13.03 2.28
N HIS A 111 -4.51 11.97 2.17
CA HIS A 111 -4.77 10.65 2.73
C HIS A 111 -3.59 10.18 3.55
N ASN A 112 -3.70 8.99 4.11
CA ASN A 112 -2.69 8.46 5.02
C ASN A 112 -1.52 7.86 4.26
N LEU A 113 -0.38 8.52 4.31
CA LEU A 113 0.86 8.02 3.73
C LEU A 113 1.66 7.27 4.78
N VAL A 114 1.94 5.99 4.53
CA VAL A 114 2.80 5.17 5.37
C VAL A 114 4.10 4.94 4.62
N TRP A 115 5.15 5.64 5.05
CA TRP A 115 6.49 5.45 4.51
C TRP A 115 7.26 4.47 5.38
N ILE A 116 7.97 3.54 4.75
CA ILE A 116 8.74 2.53 5.45
C ILE A 116 10.02 2.23 4.65
N PRO A 117 11.19 2.14 5.33
CA PRO A 117 12.41 1.76 4.63
C PRO A 117 12.27 0.37 4.03
N ALA A 118 12.71 0.20 2.78
CA ALA A 118 12.69 -1.09 2.12
C ALA A 118 13.72 -2.03 2.74
N ILE A 119 13.31 -3.27 2.98
CA ILE A 119 14.20 -4.31 3.46
C ILE A 119 14.58 -5.18 2.26
N PRO A 120 15.89 -5.34 1.97
CA PRO A 120 16.32 -6.17 0.84
C PRO A 120 16.20 -7.65 1.21
N LEU A 121 15.00 -8.20 1.03
CA LEU A 121 14.67 -9.57 1.42
C LEU A 121 15.57 -10.60 0.77
N GLU A 122 16.05 -10.32 -0.46
CA GLU A 122 16.93 -11.24 -1.20
C GLU A 122 18.28 -11.44 -0.54
N THR A 123 18.67 -10.56 0.40
CA THR A 123 19.93 -10.69 1.14
C THR A 123 19.79 -11.44 2.46
N LEU A 124 18.57 -11.81 2.83
CA LEU A 124 18.28 -12.42 4.13
C LEU A 124 17.91 -13.89 3.99
N GLU A 125 18.15 -14.64 5.06
CA GLU A 125 17.63 -16.00 5.16
C GLU A 125 16.10 -15.94 5.33
N ASN A 126 15.41 -17.01 4.90
CA ASN A 126 13.94 -17.02 4.89
C ASN A 126 13.33 -16.74 6.25
N ASN A 127 13.90 -17.27 7.33
CA ASN A 127 13.38 -17.05 8.68
C ASN A 127 13.55 -15.59 9.12
N GLN A 128 14.69 -14.98 8.80
CA GLN A 128 14.95 -13.58 9.10
C GLN A 128 14.01 -12.65 8.32
N ALA A 129 13.85 -12.92 7.03
CA ALA A 129 12.96 -12.15 6.17
C ALA A 129 11.53 -12.18 6.70
N ARG A 130 11.04 -13.38 7.05
CA ARG A 130 9.69 -13.55 7.59
C ARG A 130 9.49 -12.81 8.90
N GLU A 131 10.46 -12.89 9.80
CA GLU A 131 10.38 -12.20 11.09
C GLU A 131 10.33 -10.69 10.91
N MET A 132 11.18 -10.14 10.04
CA MET A 132 11.21 -8.71 9.76
C MET A 132 9.91 -8.23 9.13
N ILE A 133 9.35 -8.98 8.19
CA ILE A 133 8.05 -8.66 7.60
C ILE A 133 6.96 -8.66 8.67
N ASN A 134 6.93 -9.67 9.53
CA ASN A 134 5.92 -9.75 10.59
C ASN A 134 5.99 -8.56 11.54
N GLN A 135 7.19 -8.11 11.90
CA GLN A 135 7.37 -6.93 12.75
C GLN A 135 6.83 -5.67 12.07
N GLN A 136 7.11 -5.51 10.79
CA GLN A 136 6.62 -4.36 10.03
C GLN A 136 5.09 -4.38 9.90
N VAL A 137 4.52 -5.54 9.67
CA VAL A 137 3.07 -5.71 9.59
C VAL A 137 2.40 -5.23 10.88
N LEU A 138 2.93 -5.65 12.04
CA LEU A 138 2.37 -5.25 13.34
C LEU A 138 2.40 -3.74 13.53
N GLN A 139 3.50 -3.08 13.17
CA GLN A 139 3.62 -1.63 13.28
C GLN A 139 2.62 -0.92 12.37
N ILE A 140 2.45 -1.40 11.15
CA ILE A 140 1.53 -0.80 10.19
C ILE A 140 0.08 -1.00 10.63
N LEU A 141 -0.25 -2.18 11.17
CA LEU A 141 -1.60 -2.44 11.67
C LEU A 141 -1.94 -1.51 12.85
N ASP A 142 -0.97 -1.15 13.68
CA ASP A 142 -1.18 -0.16 14.73
C ASP A 142 -1.56 1.19 14.15
N ILE A 143 -0.92 1.61 13.07
CA ILE A 143 -1.25 2.86 12.38
C ILE A 143 -2.68 2.80 11.84
N PHE A 144 -3.07 1.69 11.21
CA PHE A 144 -4.42 1.52 10.69
C PHE A 144 -5.45 1.56 11.82
N THR A 145 -5.20 0.84 12.90
CA THR A 145 -6.09 0.79 14.07
C THR A 145 -6.27 2.18 14.68
N TYR A 146 -5.19 2.92 14.80
CA TYR A 146 -5.25 4.30 15.30
C TYR A 146 -6.15 5.16 14.43
N ASN A 147 -6.00 5.10 13.11
CA ASN A 147 -6.80 5.89 12.18
C ASN A 147 -8.28 5.49 12.23
N TRP A 148 -8.57 4.20 12.34
CA TRP A 148 -9.95 3.73 12.44
C TRP A 148 -10.64 4.21 13.70
N LYS A 149 -9.92 4.23 14.83
CA LYS A 149 -10.47 4.68 16.11
C LYS A 149 -10.65 6.18 16.20
N ASN A 150 -9.81 6.95 15.51
CA ASN A 150 -9.78 8.40 15.58
C ASN A 150 -10.41 9.04 14.35
N GLU A 151 -11.31 8.33 13.70
CA GLU A 151 -12.07 8.86 12.57
C GLU A 151 -12.92 10.03 13.01
N LYS A 152 -12.73 11.18 12.36
CA LYS A 152 -13.58 12.34 12.57
C LYS A 152 -14.83 12.18 11.71
N LYS A 153 -15.95 12.18 12.33
CA LYS A 153 -17.24 12.14 11.63
C LYS A 153 -17.54 13.46 10.96
#